data_9fdbaeed50da84fa3c31cca8da235555
#
_entry.id   9fdbaeed50da84fa3c31cca8da235555
#
_cell.length_a   1.000
_cell.length_b   1.000
_cell.length_c   1.000
_cell.angle_alpha   90.00
_cell.angle_beta   90.00
_cell.angle_gamma   90.00
#
_symmetry.space_group_name_H-M   'P 1'
#
loop_
_entity.id
_entity.type
_entity.pdbx_description
1 polymer ?
#
loop_
_entity_poly.entity_id
_entity_poly.type
_entity_poly.pdbx_seq_one_letter_code
_entity_poly.pdbx_strand_id
1 'polypeptide(L)'
;MFPFARLLIAGACAMSLPVALAPTVAQAAPHATIAQTQALLDKAVAELKAEGPGKAFAAFNDANGAYKTRELYVFVFDAKGVYEASGANPRLVGTNAIDMTDAEGKPLVREMIAVAQRKGQGRVDYIWLNRADNRVEHKRSLVQQVGDHIVGVGYYAG
;
A
#
# COMPACT_ATOMS: atom_id res chain seq x y z
N MET A 1 -84.79 -13.46 32.94
CA MET A 1 -83.86 -12.86 33.95
C MET A 1 -82.42 -13.22 33.52
N PHE A 2 -81.79 -12.35 32.72
CA PHE A 2 -80.50 -12.56 32.19
C PHE A 2 -79.54 -11.50 32.73
N PRO A 3 -78.38 -11.85 33.27
CA PRO A 3 -77.35 -10.85 33.59
C PRO A 3 -76.33 -10.70 32.43
N PHE A 4 -76.12 -9.46 32.06
CA PHE A 4 -75.14 -9.05 31.03
C PHE A 4 -73.71 -9.27 31.55
N ALA A 5 -72.91 -10.06 30.77
CA ALA A 5 -71.48 -10.13 30.97
C ALA A 5 -70.77 -8.96 30.22
N ARG A 6 -70.11 -8.10 30.93
CA ARG A 6 -69.25 -7.04 30.36
C ARG A 6 -67.91 -7.61 29.95
N LEU A 7 -67.63 -7.56 28.64
CA LEU A 7 -66.34 -7.90 28.07
C LEU A 7 -65.41 -6.68 28.17
N LEU A 8 -64.38 -6.77 29.00
CA LEU A 8 -63.30 -5.77 29.09
C LEU A 8 -62.25 -6.06 28.02
N ILE A 9 -62.13 -5.18 27.02
CA ILE A 9 -61.11 -5.22 26.01
C ILE A 9 -59.89 -4.49 26.62
N ALA A 10 -58.83 -5.25 26.98
CA ALA A 10 -57.53 -4.69 27.37
C ALA A 10 -56.76 -4.35 26.10
N GLY A 11 -56.60 -3.05 25.81
CA GLY A 11 -55.77 -2.57 24.73
C GLY A 11 -54.28 -2.67 25.11
N ALA A 12 -53.56 -3.55 24.43
CA ALA A 12 -52.10 -3.64 24.52
C ALA A 12 -51.48 -2.52 23.67
N CYS A 13 -50.96 -1.48 24.30
CA CYS A 13 -50.20 -0.43 23.67
C CYS A 13 -48.79 -0.96 23.39
N ALA A 14 -48.49 -1.38 22.14
CA ALA A 14 -47.15 -1.76 21.72
C ALA A 14 -46.31 -0.51 21.56
N MET A 15 -45.43 -0.23 22.55
CA MET A 15 -44.38 0.81 22.43
C MET A 15 -43.27 0.28 21.47
N SER A 16 -43.28 0.76 20.25
CA SER A 16 -42.17 0.58 19.30
C SER A 16 -41.04 1.55 19.68
N LEU A 17 -39.97 1.03 20.23
CA LEU A 17 -38.73 1.76 20.45
C LEU A 17 -38.04 2.03 19.11
N PRO A 18 -37.66 3.28 18.79
CA PRO A 18 -36.87 3.54 17.60
C PRO A 18 -35.45 2.99 17.81
N VAL A 19 -35.04 2.02 16.99
CA VAL A 19 -33.63 1.60 16.90
C VAL A 19 -32.87 2.70 16.19
N ALA A 20 -32.13 3.50 16.96
CA ALA A 20 -31.21 4.47 16.42
C ALA A 20 -30.04 3.71 15.77
N LEU A 21 -29.97 3.68 14.43
CA LEU A 21 -28.76 3.26 13.70
C LEU A 21 -27.70 4.35 13.95
N ALA A 22 -26.76 4.05 14.84
CA ALA A 22 -25.55 4.87 14.95
C ALA A 22 -24.73 4.72 13.65
N PRO A 23 -24.24 5.82 13.05
CA PRO A 23 -23.37 5.73 11.89
C PRO A 23 -22.09 5.01 12.32
N THR A 24 -21.82 3.85 11.74
CA THR A 24 -20.52 3.18 11.85
C THR A 24 -19.51 4.05 11.11
N VAL A 25 -18.67 4.76 11.85
CA VAL A 25 -17.50 5.44 11.28
C VAL A 25 -16.59 4.31 10.77
N ALA A 26 -16.51 4.19 9.45
CA ALA A 26 -15.58 3.26 8.83
C ALA A 26 -14.15 3.72 9.20
N GLN A 27 -13.52 3.03 10.15
CA GLN A 27 -12.15 3.30 10.55
C GLN A 27 -11.23 2.91 9.38
N ALA A 28 -10.42 3.87 8.90
CA ALA A 28 -9.44 3.58 7.87
C ALA A 28 -8.56 2.42 8.35
N ALA A 29 -8.33 1.44 7.46
CA ALA A 29 -7.46 0.33 7.82
C ALA A 29 -6.05 0.86 8.10
N PRO A 30 -5.36 0.35 9.14
CA PRO A 30 -4.03 0.84 9.50
C PRO A 30 -3.04 0.66 8.35
N HIS A 31 -2.13 1.61 8.19
CA HIS A 31 -1.05 1.53 7.20
C HIS A 31 -0.13 0.34 7.47
N ALA A 32 0.53 -0.12 6.42
CA ALA A 32 1.56 -1.13 6.55
C ALA A 32 2.72 -0.62 7.41
N THR A 33 3.26 -1.50 8.25
CA THR A 33 4.36 -1.17 9.17
C THR A 33 5.72 -1.22 8.48
N ILE A 34 6.73 -0.57 9.09
CA ILE A 34 8.11 -0.66 8.63
C ILE A 34 8.61 -2.13 8.63
N ALA A 35 8.20 -2.94 9.60
CA ALA A 35 8.57 -4.35 9.67
C ALA A 35 8.01 -5.17 8.50
N GLN A 36 6.77 -4.92 8.11
CA GLN A 36 6.16 -5.55 6.93
C GLN A 36 6.84 -5.10 5.64
N THR A 37 7.20 -3.81 5.56
CA THR A 37 7.92 -3.24 4.43
C THR A 37 9.31 -3.86 4.28
N GLN A 38 10.06 -3.98 5.38
CA GLN A 38 11.38 -4.61 5.40
C GLN A 38 11.28 -6.08 5.00
N ALA A 39 10.32 -6.82 5.55
CA ALA A 39 10.13 -8.23 5.23
C ALA A 39 9.84 -8.45 3.73
N LEU A 40 9.04 -7.55 3.11
CA LEU A 40 8.77 -7.63 1.67
C LEU A 40 10.01 -7.27 0.84
N LEU A 41 10.80 -6.28 1.27
CA LEU A 41 12.06 -5.93 0.61
C LEU A 41 13.05 -7.08 0.69
N ASP A 42 13.25 -7.68 1.87
CA ASP A 42 14.16 -8.82 2.07
C ASP A 42 13.76 -10.01 1.20
N LYS A 43 12.45 -10.29 1.13
CA LYS A 43 11.90 -11.33 0.25
C LYS A 43 12.19 -11.05 -1.22
N ALA A 44 11.99 -9.80 -1.68
CA ALA A 44 12.24 -9.41 -3.07
C ALA A 44 13.73 -9.49 -3.42
N VAL A 45 14.60 -9.06 -2.51
CA VAL A 45 16.06 -9.15 -2.66
C VAL A 45 16.51 -10.62 -2.74
N ALA A 46 15.95 -11.49 -1.90
CA ALA A 46 16.25 -12.92 -1.91
C ALA A 46 15.82 -13.57 -3.26
N GLU A 47 14.62 -13.24 -3.74
CA GLU A 47 14.10 -13.71 -5.03
C GLU A 47 14.99 -13.28 -6.19
N LEU A 48 15.36 -11.99 -6.23
CA LEU A 48 16.23 -11.48 -7.30
C LEU A 48 17.61 -12.18 -7.32
N LYS A 49 18.17 -12.45 -6.13
CA LYS A 49 19.45 -13.17 -6.00
C LYS A 49 19.35 -14.63 -6.39
N ALA A 50 18.24 -15.30 -6.07
CA ALA A 50 18.05 -16.73 -6.31
C ALA A 50 17.64 -17.05 -7.74
N GLU A 51 16.69 -16.29 -8.30
CA GLU A 51 16.02 -16.60 -9.58
C GLU A 51 16.50 -15.71 -10.74
N GLY A 52 17.25 -14.66 -10.43
CA GLY A 52 17.71 -13.67 -11.40
C GLY A 52 16.61 -12.70 -11.86
N PRO A 53 17.01 -11.63 -12.62
CA PRO A 53 16.12 -10.53 -12.95
C PRO A 53 14.90 -10.95 -13.78
N GLY A 54 15.04 -11.87 -14.71
CA GLY A 54 13.92 -12.26 -15.60
C GLY A 54 12.72 -12.80 -14.83
N LYS A 55 12.95 -13.77 -13.92
CA LYS A 55 11.88 -14.37 -13.12
C LYS A 55 11.41 -13.44 -12.01
N ALA A 56 12.36 -12.80 -11.29
CA ALA A 56 12.04 -11.90 -10.18
C ALA A 56 11.17 -10.72 -10.66
N PHE A 57 11.54 -10.06 -11.75
CA PHE A 57 10.78 -8.91 -12.26
C PHE A 57 9.39 -9.32 -12.77
N ALA A 58 9.26 -10.50 -13.39
CA ALA A 58 7.95 -11.03 -13.74
C ALA A 58 7.06 -11.22 -12.50
N ALA A 59 7.61 -11.77 -11.41
CA ALA A 59 6.89 -11.94 -10.15
C ALA A 59 6.55 -10.60 -9.48
N PHE A 60 7.43 -9.60 -9.52
CA PHE A 60 7.19 -8.27 -8.95
C PHE A 60 6.14 -7.48 -9.72
N ASN A 61 6.00 -7.73 -11.02
CA ASN A 61 5.00 -7.10 -11.89
C ASN A 61 3.62 -7.76 -11.81
N ASP A 62 3.51 -8.94 -11.20
CA ASP A 62 2.22 -9.62 -11.05
C ASP A 62 1.33 -8.87 -10.05
N ALA A 63 0.22 -8.30 -10.55
CA ALA A 63 -0.72 -7.53 -9.74
C ALA A 63 -1.41 -8.36 -8.64
N ASN A 64 -1.49 -9.68 -8.80
CA ASN A 64 -2.09 -10.63 -7.87
C ASN A 64 -1.02 -11.49 -7.17
N GLY A 65 0.25 -11.20 -7.40
CA GLY A 65 1.37 -11.97 -6.90
C GLY A 65 1.74 -11.69 -5.44
N ALA A 66 2.70 -12.47 -4.95
CA ALA A 66 3.16 -12.44 -3.56
C ALA A 66 4.02 -11.23 -3.19
N TYR A 67 4.29 -10.32 -4.14
CA TYR A 67 5.11 -9.11 -3.99
C TYR A 67 4.31 -7.82 -3.97
N LYS A 68 2.99 -7.94 -3.83
CA LYS A 68 2.06 -6.83 -3.71
C LYS A 68 1.02 -7.12 -2.63
N THR A 69 0.71 -6.11 -1.84
CA THR A 69 -0.44 -6.08 -0.93
C THR A 69 -1.32 -4.87 -1.26
N ARG A 70 -2.26 -4.51 -0.39
CA ARG A 70 -3.08 -3.31 -0.57
C ARG A 70 -2.24 -2.04 -0.75
N GLU A 71 -1.17 -1.86 0.05
CA GLU A 71 -0.36 -0.64 0.08
C GLU A 71 1.10 -0.87 -0.30
N LEU A 72 1.65 -2.06 -0.02
CA LEU A 72 3.02 -2.40 -0.33
C LEU A 72 3.14 -3.03 -1.71
N TYR A 73 4.17 -2.63 -2.42
CA TYR A 73 4.57 -3.23 -3.69
C TYR A 73 6.06 -3.06 -3.92
N VAL A 74 6.64 -4.02 -4.63
CA VAL A 74 8.03 -3.92 -5.04
C VAL A 74 8.13 -3.07 -6.30
N PHE A 75 9.17 -2.23 -6.35
CA PHE A 75 9.63 -1.57 -7.56
C PHE A 75 11.13 -1.77 -7.73
N VAL A 76 11.61 -1.72 -8.96
CA VAL A 76 13.03 -1.84 -9.27
C VAL A 76 13.41 -0.79 -10.31
N PHE A 77 14.53 -0.12 -10.08
CA PHE A 77 15.18 0.76 -11.04
C PHE A 77 16.55 0.20 -11.44
N ASP A 78 16.99 0.48 -12.64
CA ASP A 78 18.41 0.43 -12.98
C ASP A 78 19.16 1.69 -12.44
N ALA A 79 20.48 1.71 -12.61
CA ALA A 79 21.31 2.85 -12.18
C ALA A 79 21.01 4.17 -12.94
N LYS A 80 20.27 4.12 -14.05
CA LYS A 80 19.86 5.28 -14.86
C LYS A 80 18.46 5.77 -14.53
N GLY A 81 17.75 5.10 -13.61
CA GLY A 81 16.38 5.41 -13.21
C GLY A 81 15.31 4.85 -14.11
N VAL A 82 15.61 3.88 -14.95
CA VAL A 82 14.62 3.16 -15.76
C VAL A 82 13.93 2.13 -14.88
N TYR A 83 12.60 2.08 -14.92
CA TYR A 83 11.83 1.03 -14.26
C TYR A 83 12.11 -0.33 -14.89
N GLU A 84 12.61 -1.26 -14.10
CA GLU A 84 12.76 -2.68 -14.47
C GLU A 84 11.60 -3.53 -13.94
N ALA A 85 10.99 -3.11 -12.81
CA ALA A 85 9.75 -3.68 -12.30
C ALA A 85 8.93 -2.64 -11.55
N SER A 86 7.60 -2.79 -11.56
CA SER A 86 6.67 -1.92 -10.84
C SER A 86 5.37 -2.64 -10.48
N GLY A 87 5.28 -3.15 -9.25
CA GLY A 87 4.08 -3.83 -8.76
C GLY A 87 2.86 -2.91 -8.63
N ALA A 88 3.06 -1.59 -8.53
CA ALA A 88 1.97 -0.62 -8.54
C ALA A 88 1.37 -0.43 -9.94
N ASN A 89 2.23 -0.40 -10.96
CA ASN A 89 1.83 -0.19 -12.35
C ASN A 89 2.86 -0.77 -13.31
N PRO A 90 2.69 -2.02 -13.75
CA PRO A 90 3.63 -2.68 -14.68
C PRO A 90 3.84 -1.97 -16.01
N ARG A 91 2.93 -1.05 -16.41
CA ARG A 91 3.08 -0.25 -17.64
C ARG A 91 4.25 0.74 -17.57
N LEU A 92 4.79 1.00 -16.37
CA LEU A 92 5.96 1.86 -16.18
C LEU A 92 7.27 1.17 -16.56
N VAL A 93 7.31 -0.15 -16.67
CA VAL A 93 8.51 -0.90 -17.04
C VAL A 93 9.05 -0.39 -18.38
N GLY A 94 10.36 -0.11 -18.42
CA GLY A 94 11.05 0.50 -19.56
C GLY A 94 10.97 2.03 -19.63
N THR A 95 10.16 2.71 -18.76
CA THR A 95 10.14 4.17 -18.72
C THR A 95 11.23 4.71 -17.79
N ASN A 96 11.85 5.83 -18.17
CA ASN A 96 12.83 6.52 -17.34
C ASN A 96 12.13 7.45 -16.35
N ALA A 97 12.39 7.26 -15.06
CA ALA A 97 11.83 8.03 -13.96
C ALA A 97 12.89 8.87 -13.22
N ILE A 98 14.09 9.03 -13.77
CA ILE A 98 15.22 9.70 -13.08
C ILE A 98 14.86 11.13 -12.65
N ASP A 99 14.06 11.83 -13.43
CA ASP A 99 13.64 13.21 -13.16
C ASP A 99 12.28 13.29 -12.44
N MET A 100 11.75 12.15 -11.98
CA MET A 100 10.50 12.12 -11.23
C MET A 100 10.66 12.83 -9.88
N THR A 101 9.76 13.79 -9.64
CA THR A 101 9.68 14.53 -8.38
C THR A 101 8.39 14.20 -7.66
N ASP A 102 8.37 14.42 -6.36
CA ASP A 102 7.15 14.43 -5.56
C ASP A 102 6.40 15.77 -5.68
N ALA A 103 5.31 15.93 -4.92
CA ALA A 103 4.50 17.16 -4.94
C ALA A 103 5.24 18.40 -4.41
N GLU A 104 6.33 18.24 -3.69
CA GLU A 104 7.19 19.32 -3.17
C GLU A 104 8.42 19.55 -4.05
N GLY A 105 8.54 18.87 -5.18
CA GLY A 105 9.66 19.00 -6.13
C GLY A 105 10.90 18.20 -5.74
N LYS A 106 10.81 17.28 -4.79
CA LYS A 106 11.92 16.43 -4.35
C LYS A 106 12.26 15.39 -5.42
N PRO A 107 13.53 15.26 -5.88
CA PRO A 107 13.94 14.32 -6.93
C PRO A 107 14.06 12.90 -6.38
N LEU A 108 12.92 12.25 -6.12
CA LEU A 108 12.80 11.02 -5.33
C LEU A 108 13.59 9.84 -5.91
N VAL A 109 13.58 9.63 -7.23
CA VAL A 109 14.29 8.49 -7.86
C VAL A 109 15.79 8.69 -7.82
N ARG A 110 16.28 9.91 -8.09
CA ARG A 110 17.71 10.27 -7.93
C ARG A 110 18.20 10.00 -6.51
N GLU A 111 17.42 10.39 -5.50
CA GLU A 111 17.76 10.14 -4.10
C GLU A 111 17.78 8.66 -3.74
N MET A 112 16.81 7.88 -4.21
CA MET A 112 16.75 6.42 -4.00
C MET A 112 18.00 5.75 -4.56
N ILE A 113 18.37 6.06 -5.81
CA ILE A 113 19.57 5.53 -6.46
C ILE A 113 20.82 5.96 -5.68
N ALA A 114 20.94 7.24 -5.37
CA ALA A 114 22.11 7.77 -4.67
C ALA A 114 22.30 7.17 -3.28
N VAL A 115 21.21 6.95 -2.53
CA VAL A 115 21.26 6.31 -1.21
C VAL A 115 21.68 4.84 -1.32
N ALA A 116 21.08 4.10 -2.26
CA ALA A 116 21.40 2.70 -2.49
C ALA A 116 22.86 2.51 -2.93
N GLN A 117 23.33 3.30 -3.88
CA GLN A 117 24.71 3.22 -4.38
C GLN A 117 25.76 3.58 -3.33
N ARG A 118 25.51 4.59 -2.47
CA ARG A 118 26.49 5.02 -1.47
C ARG A 118 26.58 4.09 -0.26
N LYS A 119 25.46 3.47 0.13
CA LYS A 119 25.35 2.72 1.40
C LYS A 119 24.96 1.27 1.20
N GLY A 120 24.72 0.83 -0.03
CA GLY A 120 24.15 -0.48 -0.34
C GLY A 120 22.64 -0.58 -0.07
N GLN A 121 22.16 0.20 0.91
CA GLN A 121 20.72 0.27 1.29
C GLN A 121 20.42 1.58 2.01
N GLY A 122 19.13 1.92 2.11
CA GLY A 122 18.72 3.08 2.89
C GLY A 122 17.23 3.39 2.76
N ARG A 123 16.88 4.58 3.26
CA ARG A 123 15.50 5.07 3.27
C ARG A 123 15.42 6.44 2.61
N VAL A 124 14.35 6.67 1.86
CA VAL A 124 13.99 7.96 1.29
C VAL A 124 12.57 8.30 1.69
N ASP A 125 12.38 9.50 2.24
CA ASP A 125 11.08 10.05 2.64
C ASP A 125 10.63 11.05 1.58
N TYR A 126 9.34 10.99 1.15
CA TYR A 126 8.75 11.84 0.12
C TYR A 126 7.22 11.86 0.23
N ILE A 127 6.55 12.70 -0.54
CA ILE A 127 5.09 12.80 -0.58
C ILE A 127 4.56 12.05 -1.80
N TRP A 128 3.57 11.17 -1.59
CA TRP A 128 3.04 10.35 -2.68
C TRP A 128 1.56 10.05 -2.54
N LEU A 129 0.91 9.82 -3.68
CA LEU A 129 -0.48 9.40 -3.73
C LEU A 129 -0.63 7.96 -3.23
N ASN A 130 -1.34 7.79 -2.12
CA ASN A 130 -1.81 6.48 -1.66
C ASN A 130 -3.03 6.08 -2.48
N ARG A 131 -2.85 5.09 -3.35
CA ARG A 131 -3.92 4.61 -4.25
C ARG A 131 -4.98 3.77 -3.53
N ALA A 132 -4.71 3.33 -2.29
CA ALA A 132 -5.65 2.52 -1.51
C ALA A 132 -6.83 3.36 -0.99
N ASP A 133 -6.60 4.63 -0.70
CA ASP A 133 -7.59 5.57 -0.17
C ASP A 133 -7.65 6.92 -0.92
N ASN A 134 -6.87 7.05 -2.00
CA ASN A 134 -6.78 8.23 -2.87
C ASN A 134 -6.36 9.51 -2.12
N ARG A 135 -5.42 9.41 -1.18
CA ARG A 135 -4.89 10.52 -0.40
C ARG A 135 -3.42 10.74 -0.69
N VAL A 136 -3.00 12.01 -0.67
CA VAL A 136 -1.59 12.38 -0.75
C VAL A 136 -1.02 12.34 0.67
N GLU A 137 -0.01 11.52 0.90
CA GLU A 137 0.52 11.22 2.23
C GLU A 137 2.05 11.13 2.21
N HIS A 138 2.65 11.26 3.40
CA HIS A 138 4.07 10.97 3.57
C HIS A 138 4.34 9.50 3.31
N LYS A 139 5.25 9.23 2.39
CA LYS A 139 5.71 7.87 2.06
C LYS A 139 7.19 7.72 2.36
N ARG A 140 7.55 6.54 2.83
CA ARG A 140 8.93 6.14 3.09
C ARG A 140 9.24 4.91 2.27
N SER A 141 10.23 4.97 1.41
CA SER A 141 10.73 3.82 0.69
C SER A 141 12.03 3.33 1.27
N LEU A 142 12.08 2.05 1.58
CA LEU A 142 13.31 1.31 1.83
C LEU A 142 13.84 0.86 0.48
N VAL A 143 15.13 1.07 0.24
CA VAL A 143 15.80 0.70 -1.00
C VAL A 143 17.07 -0.07 -0.71
N GLN A 144 17.38 -1.04 -1.56
CA GLN A 144 18.61 -1.84 -1.48
C GLN A 144 19.17 -2.09 -2.88
N GLN A 145 20.49 -1.95 -3.01
CA GLN A 145 21.20 -2.30 -4.24
C GLN A 145 21.46 -3.81 -4.30
N VAL A 146 21.16 -4.41 -5.43
CA VAL A 146 21.46 -5.80 -5.74
C VAL A 146 22.07 -5.86 -7.15
N GLY A 147 23.39 -5.97 -7.23
CA GLY A 147 24.10 -5.80 -8.52
C GLY A 147 23.84 -4.41 -9.09
N ASP A 148 23.36 -4.36 -10.33
CA ASP A 148 23.03 -3.11 -11.03
C ASP A 148 21.57 -2.63 -10.77
N HIS A 149 20.83 -3.34 -9.93
CA HIS A 149 19.42 -3.10 -9.66
C HIS A 149 19.22 -2.43 -8.30
N ILE A 150 18.32 -1.45 -8.23
CA ILE A 150 17.87 -0.81 -7.00
C ILE A 150 16.45 -1.28 -6.71
N VAL A 151 16.33 -2.20 -5.76
CA VAL A 151 15.04 -2.77 -5.31
C VAL A 151 14.48 -1.89 -4.21
N GLY A 152 13.19 -1.58 -4.26
CA GLY A 152 12.53 -0.76 -3.26
C GLY A 152 11.12 -1.22 -2.92
N VAL A 153 10.73 -0.93 -1.68
CA VAL A 153 9.36 -1.08 -1.16
C VAL A 153 9.04 0.14 -0.30
N GLY A 154 7.87 0.75 -0.50
CA GLY A 154 7.48 1.94 0.25
C GLY A 154 6.20 1.74 1.05
N TYR A 155 6.14 2.33 2.27
CA TYR A 155 4.99 2.38 3.14
C TYR A 155 4.59 3.83 3.42
N TYR A 156 3.31 4.05 3.81
CA TYR A 156 2.81 5.36 4.19
C TYR A 156 3.00 5.54 5.71
N ALA A 157 3.61 6.65 6.07
CA ALA A 157 3.80 7.02 7.46
C ALA A 157 2.65 7.96 7.85
N GLY A 158 1.69 7.41 8.59
CA GLY A 158 0.64 8.21 9.22
C GLY A 158 1.19 9.15 10.31
#